data_f0009695eabc64c40190bb2127501ddb
#
_entry.id   f0009695eabc64c40190bb2127501ddb
#
_cell.length_a   1.000
_cell.length_b   1.000
_cell.length_c   1.000
_cell.angle_alpha   90.00
_cell.angle_beta   90.00
_cell.angle_gamma   90.00
#
_symmetry.space_group_name_H-M   'P 1'
#
loop_
_entity.id
_entity.type
_entity.pdbx_description
1 polymer ?
#
loop_
_entity_poly.entity_id
_entity_poly.type
_entity_poly.pdbx_seq_one_letter_code
_entity_poly.pdbx_strand_id
1 'polypeptide(L)'
;MLSSPTVKTSLIFIAIALVGLVFADIAITAANPWKDLGRFFLGVITPDFFSTEGLATALLRTVAFAFVGVALGSISGFLLALVYRWLPVRILCAFVRAIHELFWALIFLQFFGFHPLTGVLAIAIPYAGIFAKVYSEILEEADPEPGRLLP
;
A
#
# COMPACT_ATOMS: atom_id res chain seq x y z
N MET A 1 24.46 0.88 29.67
CA MET A 1 23.87 0.51 28.36
C MET A 1 22.75 1.46 27.87
N LEU A 2 22.18 2.33 28.71
CA LEU A 2 21.08 3.27 28.35
C LEU A 2 21.56 4.62 27.78
N SER A 3 22.83 4.80 27.49
CA SER A 3 23.40 6.10 27.11
C SER A 3 23.67 6.28 25.60
N SER A 4 23.32 5.30 24.76
CA SER A 4 23.47 5.47 23.32
C SER A 4 22.40 6.45 22.78
N PRO A 5 22.75 7.36 21.85
CA PRO A 5 21.82 8.34 21.32
C PRO A 5 20.56 7.67 20.70
N THR A 6 20.72 6.51 20.10
CA THR A 6 19.64 5.71 19.52
C THR A 6 18.62 5.28 20.57
N VAL A 7 19.08 4.78 21.74
CA VAL A 7 18.18 4.35 22.82
C VAL A 7 17.40 5.54 23.39
N LYS A 8 18.05 6.69 23.56
CA LYS A 8 17.35 7.91 24.03
C LYS A 8 16.27 8.35 23.05
N THR A 9 16.56 8.36 21.75
CA THR A 9 15.59 8.72 20.72
C THR A 9 14.41 7.75 20.71
N SER A 10 14.66 6.44 20.79
CA SER A 10 13.60 5.43 20.86
C SER A 10 12.73 5.60 22.11
N LEU A 11 13.33 5.88 23.27
CA LEU A 11 12.58 6.12 24.51
C LEU A 11 11.70 7.38 24.42
N ILE A 12 12.21 8.46 23.80
CA ILE A 12 11.44 9.68 23.57
C ILE A 12 10.24 9.38 22.64
N PHE A 13 10.44 8.62 21.56
CA PHE A 13 9.35 8.21 20.67
C PHE A 13 8.28 7.40 21.40
N ILE A 14 8.70 6.42 22.21
CA ILE A 14 7.79 5.60 23.00
C ILE A 14 7.03 6.48 24.01
N ALA A 15 7.71 7.39 24.69
CA ALA A 15 7.07 8.30 25.64
C ALA A 15 6.03 9.20 24.95
N ILE A 16 6.35 9.77 23.79
CA ILE A 16 5.41 10.59 23.01
C ILE A 16 4.21 9.74 22.55
N ALA A 17 4.44 8.50 22.10
CA ALA A 17 3.38 7.59 21.70
C ALA A 17 2.45 7.23 22.87
N LEU A 18 3.01 6.97 24.05
CA LEU A 18 2.23 6.69 25.27
C LEU A 18 1.42 7.90 25.71
N VAL A 19 2.01 9.10 25.68
CA VAL A 19 1.28 10.35 25.97
C VAL A 19 0.16 10.54 24.95
N GLY A 20 0.43 10.35 23.66
CA GLY A 20 -0.60 10.41 22.62
C GLY A 20 -1.73 9.41 22.86
N LEU A 21 -1.41 8.19 23.32
CA LEU A 21 -2.41 7.16 23.62
C LEU A 21 -3.32 7.58 24.80
N VAL A 22 -2.77 8.23 25.81
CA VAL A 22 -3.55 8.72 26.99
C VAL A 22 -4.50 9.85 26.58
N PHE A 23 -4.08 10.72 25.64
CA PHE A 23 -4.92 11.81 25.14
C PHE A 23 -5.82 11.41 23.98
N ALA A 24 -5.60 10.23 23.37
CA ALA A 24 -6.49 9.68 22.36
C ALA A 24 -7.78 9.23 23.07
N ASP A 25 -8.88 9.89 22.80
CA ASP A 25 -10.21 9.51 23.29
C ASP A 25 -10.67 8.21 22.56
N ILE A 26 -10.05 7.09 22.96
CA ILE A 26 -10.34 5.77 22.37
C ILE A 26 -11.54 5.20 23.13
N ALA A 27 -12.73 5.49 22.61
CA ALA A 27 -13.95 4.86 23.10
C ALA A 27 -13.98 3.38 22.64
N ILE A 28 -13.74 2.45 23.58
CA ILE A 28 -13.93 1.03 23.32
C ILE A 28 -15.44 0.74 23.40
N THR A 29 -16.10 0.66 22.26
CA THR A 29 -17.55 0.43 22.12
C THR A 29 -17.93 -1.03 22.36
N ALA A 30 -16.96 -1.94 22.41
CA ALA A 30 -17.22 -3.37 22.68
C ALA A 30 -17.61 -3.59 24.15
N ALA A 31 -18.74 -4.24 24.39
CA ALA A 31 -19.22 -4.54 25.74
C ALA A 31 -18.26 -5.46 26.54
N ASN A 32 -17.52 -6.33 25.85
CA ASN A 32 -16.53 -7.25 26.42
C ASN A 32 -15.31 -7.40 25.49
N PRO A 33 -14.37 -6.41 25.47
CA PRO A 33 -13.26 -6.40 24.53
C PRO A 33 -12.38 -7.66 24.58
N TRP A 34 -12.14 -8.18 25.75
CA TRP A 34 -11.33 -9.37 25.95
C TRP A 34 -11.97 -10.64 25.41
N LYS A 35 -13.28 -10.75 25.52
CA LYS A 35 -14.05 -11.88 24.97
C LYS A 35 -14.07 -11.84 23.44
N ASP A 36 -14.23 -10.64 22.88
CA ASP A 36 -14.23 -10.45 21.43
C ASP A 36 -12.84 -10.67 20.85
N LEU A 37 -11.79 -10.22 21.53
CA LEU A 37 -10.40 -10.52 21.19
C LEU A 37 -10.12 -12.03 21.24
N GLY A 38 -10.59 -12.72 22.29
CA GLY A 38 -10.48 -14.18 22.39
C GLY A 38 -11.19 -14.91 21.25
N ARG A 39 -12.40 -14.46 20.86
CA ARG A 39 -13.12 -15.02 19.70
C ARG A 39 -12.38 -14.79 18.39
N PHE A 40 -11.80 -13.60 18.22
CA PHE A 40 -11.00 -13.29 17.06
C PHE A 40 -9.80 -14.24 16.93
N PHE A 41 -9.03 -14.42 18.01
CA PHE A 41 -7.90 -15.35 18.00
C PHE A 41 -8.31 -16.80 17.77
N LEU A 42 -9.41 -17.24 18.38
CA LEU A 42 -9.96 -18.58 18.13
C LEU A 42 -10.35 -18.74 16.67
N GLY A 43 -11.03 -17.74 16.07
CA GLY A 43 -11.40 -17.76 14.65
C GLY A 43 -10.21 -17.83 13.70
N VAL A 44 -9.09 -17.17 14.06
CA VAL A 44 -7.83 -17.26 13.28
C VAL A 44 -7.20 -18.65 13.35
N ILE A 45 -7.27 -19.32 14.53
CA ILE A 45 -6.67 -20.65 14.73
C ILE A 45 -7.57 -21.76 14.19
N THR A 46 -8.89 -21.54 14.18
CA THR A 46 -9.90 -22.52 13.71
C THR A 46 -10.69 -21.97 12.51
N PRO A 47 -10.04 -21.69 11.36
CA PRO A 47 -10.75 -21.17 10.20
C PRO A 47 -11.67 -22.22 9.60
N ASP A 48 -12.93 -21.87 9.41
CA ASP A 48 -13.90 -22.73 8.75
C ASP A 48 -13.96 -22.38 7.24
N PHE A 49 -13.15 -23.06 6.46
CA PHE A 49 -13.06 -22.88 5.01
C PHE A 49 -14.28 -23.41 4.25
N PHE A 50 -15.09 -24.26 4.87
CA PHE A 50 -16.22 -24.91 4.23
C PHE A 50 -17.55 -24.21 4.49
N SER A 51 -17.62 -23.33 5.48
CA SER A 51 -18.84 -22.56 5.79
C SER A 51 -19.16 -21.47 4.77
N THR A 52 -18.15 -21.06 3.99
CA THR A 52 -18.30 -19.98 2.99
C THR A 52 -18.43 -20.58 1.60
N GLU A 53 -19.65 -20.58 1.05
CA GLU A 53 -19.88 -20.97 -0.34
C GLU A 53 -19.10 -20.05 -1.29
N GLY A 54 -18.37 -20.66 -2.21
CA GLY A 54 -17.62 -19.91 -3.23
C GLY A 54 -16.31 -19.26 -2.76
N LEU A 55 -15.76 -19.63 -1.62
CA LEU A 55 -14.48 -19.12 -1.10
C LEU A 55 -13.35 -19.21 -2.14
N ALA A 56 -13.21 -20.35 -2.81
CA ALA A 56 -12.19 -20.53 -3.85
C ALA A 56 -12.37 -19.51 -5.02
N THR A 57 -13.61 -19.31 -5.44
CA THR A 57 -13.92 -18.33 -6.49
C THR A 57 -13.65 -16.90 -6.03
N ALA A 58 -13.95 -16.55 -4.79
CA ALA A 58 -13.66 -15.25 -4.21
C ALA A 58 -12.15 -14.99 -4.14
N LEU A 59 -11.38 -15.98 -3.70
CA LEU A 59 -9.91 -15.90 -3.65
C LEU A 59 -9.31 -15.74 -5.04
N LEU A 60 -9.75 -16.53 -6.02
CA LEU A 60 -9.29 -16.41 -7.41
C LEU A 60 -9.60 -15.03 -7.99
N ARG A 61 -10.78 -14.47 -7.73
CA ARG A 61 -11.13 -13.11 -8.15
C ARG A 61 -10.24 -12.06 -7.49
N THR A 62 -9.97 -12.20 -6.19
CA THR A 62 -9.07 -11.28 -5.46
C THR A 62 -7.66 -11.29 -6.05
N VAL A 63 -7.11 -12.47 -6.33
CA VAL A 63 -5.80 -12.62 -6.98
C VAL A 63 -5.83 -12.02 -8.39
N ALA A 64 -6.88 -12.28 -9.17
CA ALA A 64 -7.03 -11.72 -10.52
C ALA A 64 -7.08 -10.18 -10.49
N PHE A 65 -7.83 -9.58 -9.57
CA PHE A 65 -7.91 -8.12 -9.44
C PHE A 65 -6.57 -7.52 -9.01
N ALA A 66 -5.88 -8.14 -8.06
CA ALA A 66 -4.54 -7.71 -7.66
C ALA A 66 -3.56 -7.78 -8.82
N PHE A 67 -3.55 -8.88 -9.56
CA PHE A 67 -2.69 -9.05 -10.73
C PHE A 67 -2.96 -8.01 -11.82
N VAL A 68 -4.23 -7.80 -12.17
CA VAL A 68 -4.64 -6.79 -13.17
C VAL A 68 -4.28 -5.39 -12.70
N GLY A 69 -4.52 -5.06 -11.42
CA GLY A 69 -4.19 -3.76 -10.84
C GLY A 69 -2.69 -3.48 -10.89
N VAL A 70 -1.86 -4.43 -10.48
CA VAL A 70 -0.39 -4.30 -10.52
C VAL A 70 0.13 -4.23 -11.96
N ALA A 71 -0.40 -5.06 -12.88
CA ALA A 71 -0.01 -5.04 -14.28
C ALA A 71 -0.33 -3.68 -14.93
N LEU A 72 -1.53 -3.14 -14.72
CA LEU A 72 -1.90 -1.80 -15.20
C LEU A 72 -1.03 -0.71 -14.57
N GLY A 73 -0.76 -0.81 -13.27
CA GLY A 73 0.14 0.10 -12.57
C GLY A 73 1.56 0.05 -13.14
N SER A 74 2.08 -1.15 -13.42
CA SER A 74 3.42 -1.33 -14.01
C SER A 74 3.51 -0.74 -15.41
N ILE A 75 2.54 -1.04 -16.29
CA ILE A 75 2.51 -0.50 -17.66
C ILE A 75 2.40 1.02 -17.64
N SER A 76 1.45 1.55 -16.85
CA SER A 76 1.27 3.00 -16.72
C SER A 76 2.50 3.68 -16.12
N GLY A 77 3.11 3.05 -15.11
CA GLY A 77 4.35 3.52 -14.49
C GLY A 77 5.51 3.55 -15.47
N PHE A 78 5.65 2.55 -16.34
CA PHE A 78 6.67 2.56 -17.39
C PHE A 78 6.48 3.72 -18.36
N LEU A 79 5.26 3.95 -18.83
CA LEU A 79 4.96 5.08 -19.72
C LEU A 79 5.24 6.43 -19.04
N LEU A 80 4.91 6.57 -17.75
CA LEU A 80 5.21 7.76 -16.98
C LEU A 80 6.72 7.93 -16.74
N ALA A 81 7.48 6.83 -16.61
CA ALA A 81 8.93 6.89 -16.45
C ALA A 81 9.62 7.54 -17.66
N LEU A 82 9.14 7.30 -18.88
CA LEU A 82 9.70 7.89 -20.10
C LEU A 82 9.61 9.44 -20.11
N VAL A 83 8.62 9.99 -19.41
CA VAL A 83 8.38 11.45 -19.30
C VAL A 83 8.65 11.98 -17.89
N TYR A 84 9.29 11.18 -17.03
CA TYR A 84 9.52 11.50 -15.62
C TYR A 84 10.45 12.73 -15.40
N ARG A 85 11.21 13.11 -16.42
CA ARG A 85 12.05 14.33 -16.41
C ARG A 85 11.23 15.60 -16.24
N TRP A 86 9.95 15.59 -16.61
CA TRP A 86 9.07 16.74 -16.48
C TRP A 86 8.64 16.93 -15.02
N LEU A 87 8.89 18.12 -14.48
CA LEU A 87 8.56 18.45 -13.09
C LEU A 87 7.07 18.17 -12.73
N PRO A 88 6.07 18.49 -13.56
CA PRO A 88 4.68 18.18 -13.26
C PRO A 88 4.42 16.69 -13.08
N VAL A 89 5.04 15.83 -13.90
CA VAL A 89 4.90 14.37 -13.83
C VAL A 89 5.49 13.85 -12.52
N ARG A 90 6.67 14.35 -12.14
CA ARG A 90 7.31 13.99 -10.86
C ARG A 90 6.45 14.36 -9.65
N ILE A 91 5.89 15.57 -9.66
CA ILE A 91 5.01 16.05 -8.59
C ILE A 91 3.75 15.19 -8.53
N LEU A 92 3.11 14.89 -9.66
CA LEU A 92 1.93 14.04 -9.72
C LEU A 92 2.22 12.63 -9.18
N CYS A 93 3.28 11.99 -9.65
CA CYS A 93 3.68 10.66 -9.17
C CYS A 93 4.02 10.68 -7.67
N ALA A 94 4.70 11.73 -7.18
CA ALA A 94 5.00 11.89 -5.76
C ALA A 94 3.74 12.05 -4.93
N PHE A 95 2.77 12.82 -5.39
CA PHE A 95 1.49 13.01 -4.74
C PHE A 95 0.68 11.70 -4.67
N VAL A 96 0.56 11.01 -5.81
CA VAL A 96 -0.22 9.77 -5.89
C VAL A 96 0.33 8.68 -4.97
N ARG A 97 1.65 8.49 -4.92
CA ARG A 97 2.30 7.50 -4.05
C ARG A 97 2.37 7.90 -2.58
N ALA A 98 2.19 9.20 -2.25
CA ALA A 98 2.16 9.66 -0.88
C ALA A 98 0.85 9.29 -0.18
N ILE A 99 -0.21 9.02 -0.94
CA ILE A 99 -1.51 8.60 -0.43
C ILE A 99 -1.54 7.08 -0.39
N HIS A 100 -1.83 6.53 0.79
CA HIS A 100 -1.95 5.09 0.98
C HIS A 100 -3.08 4.51 0.11
N GLU A 101 -2.87 3.33 -0.47
CA GLU A 101 -3.83 2.67 -1.38
C GLU A 101 -5.25 2.51 -0.81
N LEU A 102 -5.37 2.37 0.52
CA LEU A 102 -6.65 2.31 1.21
C LEU A 102 -7.51 3.57 0.97
N PHE A 103 -6.89 4.75 0.98
CA PHE A 103 -7.61 6.00 0.71
C PHE A 103 -8.11 6.04 -0.74
N TRP A 104 -7.31 5.57 -1.69
CA TRP A 104 -7.73 5.43 -3.08
C TRP A 104 -8.91 4.46 -3.19
N ALA A 105 -8.88 3.34 -2.47
CA ALA A 105 -9.98 2.39 -2.42
C ALA A 105 -11.27 3.04 -1.90
N LEU A 106 -11.20 3.83 -0.82
CA LEU A 106 -12.35 4.54 -0.25
C LEU A 106 -12.93 5.59 -1.22
N ILE A 107 -12.05 6.35 -1.90
CA ILE A 107 -12.46 7.33 -2.91
C ILE A 107 -13.21 6.62 -4.05
N PHE A 108 -12.61 5.57 -4.62
CA PHE A 108 -13.25 4.85 -5.73
C PHE A 108 -14.50 4.08 -5.31
N LEU A 109 -14.56 3.62 -4.07
CA LEU A 109 -15.77 3.01 -3.51
C LEU A 109 -16.94 4.00 -3.51
N GLN A 110 -16.68 5.28 -3.26
CA GLN A 110 -17.68 6.33 -3.28
C GLN A 110 -18.22 6.60 -4.70
N PHE A 111 -17.36 6.46 -5.74
CA PHE A 111 -17.76 6.71 -7.13
C PHE A 111 -18.35 5.48 -7.82
N PHE A 112 -17.75 4.32 -7.64
CA PHE A 112 -18.08 3.08 -8.37
C PHE A 112 -18.81 2.04 -7.50
N GLY A 113 -18.91 2.27 -6.19
CA GLY A 113 -19.44 1.29 -5.26
C GLY A 113 -18.59 0.01 -5.20
N PHE A 114 -19.22 -1.11 -4.83
CA PHE A 114 -18.60 -2.44 -4.79
C PHE A 114 -18.46 -3.04 -6.21
N HIS A 115 -17.68 -2.37 -7.05
CA HIS A 115 -17.40 -2.82 -8.41
C HIS A 115 -15.95 -3.29 -8.54
N PRO A 116 -15.64 -4.30 -9.39
CA PRO A 116 -14.27 -4.75 -9.61
C PRO A 116 -13.28 -3.65 -9.98
N LEU A 117 -13.72 -2.64 -10.72
CA LEU A 117 -12.89 -1.47 -11.06
C LEU A 117 -12.39 -0.70 -9.85
N THR A 118 -13.16 -0.66 -8.77
CA THR A 118 -12.76 0.00 -7.51
C THR A 118 -11.45 -0.59 -7.00
N GLY A 119 -11.37 -1.92 -6.90
CA GLY A 119 -10.16 -2.60 -6.44
C GLY A 119 -8.99 -2.46 -7.41
N VAL A 120 -9.24 -2.61 -8.70
CA VAL A 120 -8.20 -2.49 -9.73
C VAL A 120 -7.59 -1.08 -9.75
N LEU A 121 -8.42 -0.03 -9.75
CA LEU A 121 -7.94 1.36 -9.77
C LEU A 121 -7.25 1.77 -8.48
N ALA A 122 -7.75 1.29 -7.34
CA ALA A 122 -7.14 1.54 -6.03
C ALA A 122 -5.70 1.02 -5.93
N ILE A 123 -5.39 -0.06 -6.65
CA ILE A 123 -4.04 -0.62 -6.76
C ILE A 123 -3.27 0.06 -7.90
N ALA A 124 -3.85 0.14 -9.09
CA ALA A 124 -3.14 0.59 -10.29
C ALA A 124 -2.59 2.01 -10.17
N ILE A 125 -3.35 2.94 -9.59
CA ILE A 125 -2.96 4.36 -9.54
C ILE A 125 -1.75 4.59 -8.64
N PRO A 126 -1.73 4.20 -7.34
CA PRO A 126 -0.54 4.40 -6.50
C PRO A 126 0.66 3.61 -7.02
N TYR A 127 0.47 2.39 -7.53
CA TYR A 127 1.54 1.60 -8.10
C TYR A 127 2.11 2.22 -9.37
N ALA A 128 1.31 2.87 -10.21
CA ALA A 128 1.83 3.63 -11.37
C ALA A 128 2.81 4.71 -10.93
N GLY A 129 2.51 5.46 -9.85
CA GLY A 129 3.42 6.46 -9.28
C GLY A 129 4.70 5.86 -8.70
N ILE A 130 4.63 4.68 -8.07
CA ILE A 130 5.77 3.96 -7.51
C ILE A 130 6.66 3.45 -8.66
N PHE A 131 6.09 2.72 -9.61
CA PHE A 131 6.84 2.16 -10.75
C PHE A 131 7.43 3.25 -11.64
N ALA A 132 6.74 4.37 -11.85
CA ALA A 132 7.27 5.49 -12.62
C ALA A 132 8.60 5.98 -12.05
N LYS A 133 8.70 6.09 -10.72
CA LYS A 133 9.95 6.48 -10.07
C LYS A 133 11.01 5.40 -10.19
N VAL A 134 10.68 4.16 -9.87
CA VAL A 134 11.63 3.02 -9.90
C VAL A 134 12.20 2.84 -11.32
N TYR A 135 11.32 2.83 -12.32
CA TYR A 135 11.78 2.68 -13.72
C TYR A 135 12.59 3.88 -14.20
N SER A 136 12.26 5.12 -13.76
CA SER A 136 13.09 6.28 -14.12
C SER A 136 14.50 6.19 -13.51
N GLU A 137 14.64 5.69 -12.29
CA GLU A 137 15.93 5.47 -11.64
C GLU A 137 16.73 4.37 -12.37
N ILE A 138 16.10 3.25 -12.71
CA ILE A 138 16.75 2.19 -13.50
C ILE A 138 17.22 2.70 -14.87
N LEU A 139 16.41 3.54 -15.53
CA LEU A 139 16.78 4.11 -16.84
C LEU A 139 17.91 5.15 -16.71
N GLU A 140 18.00 5.87 -15.60
CA GLU A 140 19.08 6.82 -15.33
C GLU A 140 20.40 6.12 -14.97
N GLU A 141 20.33 4.97 -14.27
CA GLU A 141 21.49 4.14 -13.88
C GLU A 141 21.99 3.26 -15.04
N ALA A 142 21.17 3.02 -16.05
CA ALA A 142 21.58 2.25 -17.23
C ALA A 142 22.72 2.99 -17.96
N ASP A 143 23.91 2.42 -17.88
CA ASP A 143 25.12 3.01 -18.43
C ASP A 143 25.02 3.14 -19.97
N PRO A 144 25.22 4.32 -20.55
CA PRO A 144 25.21 4.51 -22.01
C PRO A 144 26.48 3.97 -22.70
N GLU A 145 27.43 3.40 -21.97
CA GLU A 145 28.73 2.95 -22.52
C GLU A 145 28.67 1.82 -23.55
N PRO A 146 27.72 0.86 -23.56
CA PRO A 146 27.70 -0.16 -24.61
C PRO A 146 27.61 0.41 -26.04
N GLY A 147 26.98 1.60 -26.20
CA GLY A 147 26.86 2.30 -27.48
C GLY A 147 28.14 3.01 -27.95
N ARG A 148 29.14 3.23 -27.06
CA ARG A 148 30.41 3.87 -27.41
C ARG A 148 31.50 2.88 -27.86
N LEU A 149 31.27 1.58 -27.63
CA LEU A 149 32.21 0.51 -28.00
C LEU A 149 31.92 -0.12 -29.35
N LEU A 150 30.85 0.30 -30.04
CA LEU A 150 30.57 -0.13 -31.40
C LEU A 150 31.24 0.86 -32.37
N PRO A 151 32.12 0.36 -33.28
CA PRO A 151 32.82 1.22 -34.25
C PRO A 151 31.86 1.80 -35.29
#